data_3f69c8861581aef35ced794408fae5be
#
_entry.id   3f69c8861581aef35ced794408fae5be
#
_cell.length_a   1.000
_cell.length_b   1.000
_cell.length_c   1.000
_cell.angle_alpha   90.00
_cell.angle_beta   90.00
_cell.angle_gamma   90.00
#
_symmetry.space_group_name_H-M   'P 1'
#
loop_
_entity.id
_entity.type
_entity.pdbx_description
1 polymer ?
#
loop_
_entity_poly.entity_id
_entity_poly.type
_entity_poly.pdbx_seq_one_letter_code
_entity_poly.pdbx_strand_id
1 'polypeptide(L)'
;TTLFRSEASWSLTASLDVQMGVFLRNLKALGYKYEGKDFVFSIDDSVENSSKLMTYDNTNLIDAMFSMADNWGCDCWVTDHVINFGRCEFSDAVKIELGKEAKDMSRSDSKGTYATRIYAFGSTRNIPTNYRPVDRTTVVNGIVQKRLMLPAGTPYVDAHEGLTDLEAIEAVVVFDDVYPKRVGEITGVSSYESEVDNEDGTKTKATFYRFK
;
A
#
# COMPACT_ATOMS: atom_id res chain seq x y z
N THR A 1 -4.73 -11.01 -5.84
CA THR A 1 -4.57 -9.54 -5.91
C THR A 1 -3.19 -9.17 -5.39
N THR A 2 -2.35 -8.63 -6.25
CA THR A 2 -0.95 -8.30 -5.92
C THR A 2 -0.86 -7.03 -5.08
N LEU A 3 0.09 -6.98 -4.15
CA LEU A 3 0.29 -5.81 -3.30
C LEU A 3 0.84 -4.62 -4.10
N PHE A 4 0.30 -3.43 -3.82
CA PHE A 4 0.82 -2.16 -4.32
C PHE A 4 1.88 -1.65 -3.36
N ARG A 5 3.15 -1.82 -3.70
CA ARG A 5 4.23 -1.59 -2.76
C ARG A 5 5.58 -1.19 -3.34
N SER A 6 6.30 -0.44 -2.56
CA SER A 6 7.75 -0.38 -2.58
C SER A 6 8.35 -0.93 -1.28
N GLU A 7 7.59 -0.86 -0.22
CA GLU A 7 7.82 -1.40 1.12
C GLU A 7 6.47 -1.86 1.66
N ALA A 8 6.44 -2.54 2.79
CA ALA A 8 5.20 -2.96 3.44
C ALA A 8 4.30 -1.75 3.77
N SER A 9 4.91 -0.66 4.21
CA SER A 9 4.20 0.61 4.43
C SER A 9 5.03 1.78 3.87
N TRP A 10 4.39 2.68 3.13
CA TRP A 10 5.03 3.85 2.55
C TRP A 10 4.01 4.95 2.23
N SER A 11 4.49 6.18 2.10
CA SER A 11 3.67 7.33 1.79
C SER A 11 4.26 8.16 0.65
N LEU A 12 3.41 8.79 -0.13
CA LEU A 12 3.80 9.68 -1.21
C LEU A 12 2.83 10.86 -1.27
N THR A 13 3.39 12.08 -1.22
CA THR A 13 2.63 13.30 -1.53
C THR A 13 2.86 13.65 -2.98
N ALA A 14 1.83 13.52 -3.81
CA ALA A 14 1.91 13.77 -5.24
C ALA A 14 0.51 13.94 -5.85
N SER A 15 0.45 14.43 -7.08
CA SER A 15 -0.76 14.46 -7.88
C SER A 15 -1.16 13.06 -8.38
N LEU A 16 -2.41 12.91 -8.80
CA LEU A 16 -2.96 11.62 -9.22
C LEU A 16 -2.17 10.97 -10.36
N ASP A 17 -1.74 11.75 -11.34
CA ASP A 17 -0.93 11.28 -12.46
C ASP A 17 0.41 10.70 -12.01
N VAL A 18 1.04 11.29 -10.99
CA VAL A 18 2.28 10.77 -10.40
C VAL A 18 2.02 9.48 -9.63
N GLN A 19 0.96 9.42 -8.84
CA GLN A 19 0.53 8.19 -8.13
C GLN A 19 0.28 7.05 -9.14
N MET A 20 -0.45 7.35 -10.21
CA MET A 20 -0.71 6.40 -11.28
C MET A 20 0.54 5.99 -12.05
N GLY A 21 1.51 6.88 -12.21
CA GLY A 21 2.81 6.55 -12.77
C GLY A 21 3.58 5.51 -11.93
N VAL A 22 3.46 5.55 -10.61
CA VAL A 22 3.97 4.50 -9.70
C VAL A 22 3.21 3.20 -9.89
N PHE A 23 1.88 3.29 -9.92
CA PHE A 23 0.99 2.15 -10.10
C PHE A 23 1.30 1.37 -11.38
N LEU A 24 1.37 2.05 -12.51
CA LEU A 24 1.66 1.43 -13.81
C LEU A 24 3.05 0.77 -13.85
N ARG A 25 4.03 1.33 -13.17
CA ARG A 25 5.35 0.67 -13.07
C ARG A 25 5.30 -0.61 -12.29
N ASN A 26 4.50 -0.68 -11.24
CA ASN A 26 4.28 -1.92 -10.50
C ASN A 26 3.60 -2.97 -11.39
N LEU A 27 2.55 -2.60 -12.11
CA LEU A 27 1.89 -3.50 -13.07
C LEU A 27 2.88 -4.03 -14.12
N LYS A 28 3.67 -3.14 -14.70
CA LYS A 28 4.66 -3.51 -15.72
C LYS A 28 5.77 -4.41 -15.17
N ALA A 29 6.28 -4.11 -13.97
CA ALA A 29 7.33 -4.91 -13.34
C ALA A 29 6.84 -6.31 -12.97
N LEU A 30 5.55 -6.47 -12.69
CA LEU A 30 4.89 -7.75 -12.42
C LEU A 30 4.47 -8.49 -13.70
N GLY A 31 4.62 -7.88 -14.87
CA GLY A 31 4.27 -8.50 -16.14
C GLY A 31 2.78 -8.47 -16.49
N TYR A 32 1.95 -7.69 -15.76
CA TYR A 32 0.53 -7.54 -16.08
C TYR A 32 0.34 -6.83 -17.42
N LYS A 33 -0.41 -7.46 -18.31
CA LYS A 33 -0.77 -6.95 -19.63
C LYS A 33 -2.20 -7.34 -19.98
N TYR A 34 -2.84 -6.54 -20.81
CA TYR A 34 -4.10 -6.86 -21.43
C TYR A 34 -3.86 -7.09 -22.94
N GLU A 35 -4.12 -8.29 -23.45
CA GLU A 35 -3.87 -8.68 -24.85
C GLU A 35 -2.47 -8.27 -25.37
N GLY A 36 -1.45 -8.45 -24.54
CA GLY A 36 -0.05 -8.10 -24.86
C GLY A 36 0.30 -6.61 -24.74
N LYS A 37 -0.66 -5.74 -24.42
CA LYS A 37 -0.47 -4.30 -24.23
C LYS A 37 -0.21 -3.98 -22.77
N ASP A 38 0.73 -3.08 -22.50
CA ASP A 38 0.94 -2.52 -21.16
C ASP A 38 -0.27 -1.65 -20.79
N PHE A 39 -0.63 -1.63 -19.51
CA PHE A 39 -1.68 -0.73 -19.01
C PHE A 39 -1.25 0.72 -19.12
N VAL A 40 -2.22 1.57 -19.39
CA VAL A 40 -2.10 3.04 -19.36
C VAL A 40 -3.21 3.62 -18.50
N PHE A 41 -3.16 4.92 -18.19
CA PHE A 41 -4.25 5.59 -17.48
C PHE A 41 -4.76 6.81 -18.24
N SER A 42 -6.00 7.18 -17.92
CA SER A 42 -6.64 8.41 -18.35
C SER A 42 -7.28 9.09 -17.14
N ILE A 43 -7.09 10.39 -17.02
CA ILE A 43 -7.73 11.22 -15.99
C ILE A 43 -8.61 12.23 -16.73
N ASP A 44 -9.89 12.25 -16.38
CA ASP A 44 -10.85 13.19 -16.93
C ASP A 44 -10.56 14.62 -16.43
N ASP A 45 -10.79 15.63 -17.28
CA ASP A 45 -10.55 17.04 -16.95
C ASP A 45 -11.38 17.55 -15.76
N SER A 46 -12.46 16.84 -15.40
CA SER A 46 -13.26 17.15 -14.21
C SER A 46 -12.58 16.79 -12.90
N VAL A 47 -11.53 15.97 -12.92
CA VAL A 47 -10.77 15.57 -11.73
C VAL A 47 -9.68 16.58 -11.44
N GLU A 48 -9.76 17.24 -10.28
CA GLU A 48 -8.69 18.15 -9.85
C GLU A 48 -7.41 17.38 -9.51
N ASN A 49 -6.41 17.45 -10.39
CA ASN A 49 -5.13 16.75 -10.25
C ASN A 49 -4.16 17.45 -9.27
N SER A 50 -4.66 17.82 -8.08
CA SER A 50 -3.85 18.44 -7.02
C SER A 50 -2.99 17.40 -6.28
N SER A 51 -1.90 17.87 -5.66
CA SER A 51 -1.03 16.99 -4.86
C SER A 51 -1.67 16.65 -3.52
N LYS A 52 -1.82 15.36 -3.22
CA LYS A 52 -2.38 14.83 -1.97
C LYS A 52 -1.45 13.79 -1.36
N LEU A 53 -1.47 13.70 -0.03
CA LEU A 53 -0.75 12.64 0.69
C LEU A 53 -1.55 11.34 0.58
N MET A 54 -0.89 10.30 0.09
CA MET A 54 -1.39 8.93 0.14
C MET A 54 -0.46 8.08 1.00
N THR A 55 -1.04 7.27 1.87
CA THR A 55 -0.32 6.27 2.66
C THR A 55 -0.82 4.88 2.28
N TYR A 56 0.10 4.01 1.96
CA TYR A 56 -0.17 2.63 1.58
C TYR A 56 0.46 1.71 2.63
N ASP A 57 -0.37 0.94 3.31
CA ASP A 57 0.04 -0.03 4.32
C ASP A 57 -0.44 -1.42 3.93
N ASN A 58 0.46 -2.25 3.45
CA ASN A 58 0.15 -3.60 2.94
C ASN A 58 -1.00 -3.60 1.91
N THR A 59 -1.17 -2.49 1.20
CA THR A 59 -2.28 -2.25 0.29
C THR A 59 -2.08 -3.02 -1.01
N ASN A 60 -3.09 -3.75 -1.45
CA ASN A 60 -3.06 -4.39 -2.77
C ASN A 60 -3.35 -3.38 -3.89
N LEU A 61 -3.09 -3.79 -5.13
CA LEU A 61 -3.25 -2.90 -6.30
C LEU A 61 -4.68 -2.40 -6.49
N ILE A 62 -5.69 -3.24 -6.28
CA ILE A 62 -7.09 -2.85 -6.45
C ILE A 62 -7.50 -1.84 -5.39
N ASP A 63 -7.17 -2.11 -4.13
CA ASP A 63 -7.47 -1.19 -3.03
C ASP A 63 -6.71 0.14 -3.17
N ALA A 64 -5.47 0.10 -3.67
CA ALA A 64 -4.71 1.31 -3.98
C ALA A 64 -5.41 2.18 -5.05
N MET A 65 -5.93 1.55 -6.12
CA MET A 65 -6.65 2.23 -7.18
C MET A 65 -7.94 2.89 -6.65
N PHE A 66 -8.75 2.16 -5.88
CA PHE A 66 -9.96 2.72 -5.26
C PHE A 66 -9.64 3.80 -4.23
N SER A 67 -8.61 3.62 -3.41
CA SER A 67 -8.17 4.65 -2.46
C SER A 67 -7.71 5.94 -3.16
N MET A 68 -7.06 5.84 -4.32
CA MET A 68 -6.76 7.01 -5.15
C MET A 68 -8.04 7.68 -5.64
N ALA A 69 -9.01 6.93 -6.18
CA ALA A 69 -10.28 7.47 -6.63
C ALA A 69 -11.03 8.19 -5.51
N ASP A 70 -11.16 7.56 -4.34
CA ASP A 70 -11.79 8.17 -3.16
C ASP A 70 -11.10 9.46 -2.73
N ASN A 71 -9.77 9.46 -2.70
CA ASN A 71 -9.01 10.63 -2.25
C ASN A 71 -9.17 11.82 -3.21
N TRP A 72 -9.26 11.58 -4.52
CA TRP A 72 -9.52 12.63 -5.52
C TRP A 72 -11.00 12.89 -5.76
N GLY A 73 -11.90 12.14 -5.12
CA GLY A 73 -13.36 12.34 -5.21
C GLY A 73 -13.91 12.01 -6.60
N CYS A 74 -13.42 10.96 -7.21
CA CYS A 74 -13.84 10.51 -8.52
C CYS A 74 -14.09 8.98 -8.53
N ASP A 75 -14.68 8.49 -9.59
CA ASP A 75 -14.80 7.06 -9.87
C ASP A 75 -13.54 6.56 -10.57
N CYS A 76 -13.29 5.26 -10.47
CA CYS A 76 -12.28 4.59 -11.28
C CYS A 76 -12.85 3.31 -11.90
N TRP A 77 -12.48 3.06 -13.14
CA TRP A 77 -12.87 1.85 -13.87
C TRP A 77 -11.82 1.48 -14.91
N VAL A 78 -11.83 0.25 -15.35
CA VAL A 78 -10.90 -0.25 -16.36
C VAL A 78 -11.67 -0.61 -17.63
N THR A 79 -11.21 -0.09 -18.75
CA THR A 79 -11.68 -0.46 -20.07
C THR A 79 -10.48 -0.96 -20.86
N ASP A 80 -10.49 -2.26 -21.21
CA ASP A 80 -9.37 -2.93 -21.87
C ASP A 80 -8.07 -2.78 -21.07
N HIS A 81 -7.10 -2.03 -21.60
CA HIS A 81 -5.82 -1.72 -20.95
C HIS A 81 -5.75 -0.30 -20.38
N VAL A 82 -6.87 0.43 -20.36
CA VAL A 82 -6.92 1.82 -19.86
C VAL A 82 -7.60 1.86 -18.50
N ILE A 83 -6.90 2.41 -17.52
CA ILE A 83 -7.43 2.70 -16.18
C ILE A 83 -7.92 4.15 -16.20
N ASN A 84 -9.20 4.35 -16.01
CA ASN A 84 -9.85 5.65 -16.11
C ASN A 84 -10.17 6.20 -14.73
N PHE A 85 -9.97 7.49 -14.53
CA PHE A 85 -10.41 8.27 -13.38
C PHE A 85 -11.28 9.42 -13.83
N GLY A 86 -12.48 9.54 -13.27
CA GLY A 86 -13.43 10.55 -13.68
C GLY A 86 -14.82 10.27 -13.12
N ARG A 87 -15.86 10.67 -13.87
CA ARG A 87 -17.24 10.27 -13.60
C ARG A 87 -17.63 9.07 -14.47
N CYS A 88 -18.02 7.99 -13.84
CA CYS A 88 -18.46 6.78 -14.51
C CYS A 88 -19.96 6.87 -14.91
N GLU A 89 -20.31 7.91 -15.67
CA GLU A 89 -21.66 8.16 -16.14
C GLU A 89 -21.72 7.99 -17.67
N PHE A 90 -22.22 6.85 -18.13
CA PHE A 90 -22.22 6.52 -19.57
C PHE A 90 -23.58 6.74 -20.27
N SER A 91 -24.64 6.99 -19.48
CA SER A 91 -26.01 7.17 -20.03
C SER A 91 -26.90 7.88 -19.02
N ASP A 92 -28.13 8.19 -19.45
CA ASP A 92 -29.17 8.68 -18.55
C ASP A 92 -29.42 7.68 -17.41
N ALA A 93 -29.68 8.21 -16.23
CA ALA A 93 -29.94 7.39 -15.04
C ALA A 93 -31.16 6.50 -15.23
N VAL A 94 -30.97 5.20 -15.08
CA VAL A 94 -32.08 4.22 -15.06
C VAL A 94 -32.61 4.16 -13.63
N LYS A 95 -33.88 4.52 -13.46
CA LYS A 95 -34.56 4.41 -12.17
C LYS A 95 -34.93 2.95 -11.90
N ILE A 96 -34.36 2.39 -10.84
CA ILE A 96 -34.67 1.03 -10.35
C ILE A 96 -35.50 1.20 -9.06
N GLU A 97 -36.75 0.72 -9.07
CA GLU A 97 -37.66 0.77 -7.93
C GLU A 97 -37.79 -0.63 -7.30
N LEU A 98 -37.64 -0.69 -5.97
CA LEU A 98 -37.88 -1.93 -5.22
C LEU A 98 -39.37 -2.32 -5.34
N GLY A 99 -39.63 -3.57 -5.71
CA GLY A 99 -40.99 -4.08 -5.98
C GLY A 99 -41.45 -3.96 -7.42
N LYS A 100 -40.68 -3.29 -8.29
CA LYS A 100 -40.93 -3.25 -9.76
C LYS A 100 -39.78 -3.90 -10.51
N GLU A 101 -38.67 -3.18 -10.70
CA GLU A 101 -37.51 -3.67 -11.45
C GLU A 101 -36.58 -4.51 -10.56
N ALA A 102 -36.56 -4.26 -9.25
CA ALA A 102 -35.82 -5.05 -8.28
C ALA A 102 -36.77 -5.74 -7.29
N LYS A 103 -36.70 -7.06 -7.15
CA LYS A 103 -37.49 -7.83 -6.21
C LYS A 103 -36.94 -7.79 -4.80
N ASP A 104 -35.63 -7.79 -4.66
CA ASP A 104 -34.90 -7.71 -3.41
C ASP A 104 -33.49 -7.11 -3.65
N MET A 105 -32.96 -6.43 -2.66
CA MET A 105 -31.59 -5.92 -2.67
C MET A 105 -30.93 -6.30 -1.35
N SER A 106 -29.88 -7.12 -1.43
CA SER A 106 -29.05 -7.43 -0.26
C SER A 106 -27.59 -7.11 -0.56
N ARG A 107 -26.90 -6.58 0.46
CA ARG A 107 -25.46 -6.40 0.44
C ARG A 107 -24.86 -7.33 1.49
N SER A 108 -23.93 -8.16 1.08
CA SER A 108 -23.13 -8.96 2.01
C SER A 108 -21.67 -8.58 1.89
N ASP A 109 -21.04 -8.30 3.02
CA ASP A 109 -19.61 -8.05 3.09
C ASP A 109 -18.88 -9.37 3.43
N SER A 110 -17.94 -9.79 2.60
CA SER A 110 -17.04 -10.88 2.95
C SER A 110 -16.01 -10.37 3.95
N LYS A 111 -16.04 -10.91 5.17
CA LYS A 111 -15.13 -10.51 6.26
C LYS A 111 -13.84 -11.36 6.31
N GLY A 112 -13.58 -12.18 5.33
CA GLY A 112 -12.40 -13.03 5.29
C GLY A 112 -11.28 -12.44 4.45
N THR A 113 -10.09 -12.31 5.02
CA THR A 113 -8.88 -12.07 4.23
C THR A 113 -8.45 -13.42 3.66
N TYR A 114 -8.52 -13.56 2.35
CA TYR A 114 -8.02 -14.73 1.64
C TYR A 114 -6.71 -14.38 0.94
N ALA A 115 -5.69 -15.19 1.21
CA ALA A 115 -4.39 -15.04 0.56
C ALA A 115 -3.89 -16.39 0.07
N THR A 116 -3.29 -16.43 -1.11
CA THR A 116 -2.63 -17.61 -1.67
C THR A 116 -1.11 -17.49 -1.63
N ARG A 117 -0.59 -16.29 -1.39
CA ARG A 117 0.84 -16.02 -1.15
C ARG A 117 1.00 -15.10 0.05
N ILE A 118 1.85 -15.49 0.99
CA ILE A 118 2.09 -14.74 2.21
C ILE A 118 3.56 -14.36 2.30
N TYR A 119 3.83 -13.06 2.49
CA TYR A 119 5.12 -12.54 2.89
C TYR A 119 5.14 -12.35 4.40
N ALA A 120 6.04 -13.04 5.09
CA ALA A 120 6.19 -12.98 6.53
C ALA A 120 7.36 -12.07 6.91
N PHE A 121 7.09 -11.06 7.72
CA PHE A 121 8.11 -10.14 8.23
C PHE A 121 8.15 -10.16 9.75
N GLY A 122 9.33 -9.95 10.30
CA GLY A 122 9.48 -9.59 11.70
C GLY A 122 9.34 -8.08 11.91
N SER A 123 9.30 -7.68 13.18
CA SER A 123 9.33 -6.30 13.58
C SER A 123 10.64 -5.61 13.18
N THR A 124 10.56 -4.31 12.91
CA THR A 124 11.73 -3.47 12.64
C THR A 124 12.52 -3.11 13.90
N ARG A 125 12.09 -3.59 15.08
CA ARG A 125 12.74 -3.37 16.36
C ARG A 125 14.19 -3.88 16.32
N ASN A 126 15.11 -3.09 16.84
CA ASN A 126 16.56 -3.37 16.88
C ASN A 126 17.24 -3.51 15.49
N ILE A 127 16.56 -3.17 14.42
CA ILE A 127 17.15 -3.13 13.08
C ILE A 127 17.78 -1.73 12.90
N PRO A 128 19.06 -1.64 12.53
CA PRO A 128 19.69 -0.36 12.21
C PRO A 128 18.99 0.32 11.03
N THR A 129 18.91 1.64 11.04
CA THR A 129 18.26 2.43 9.96
C THR A 129 18.90 2.23 8.59
N ASN A 130 20.15 1.80 8.55
CA ASN A 130 20.90 1.48 7.33
C ASN A 130 20.88 -0.01 6.96
N TYR A 131 20.10 -0.82 7.64
CA TYR A 131 20.02 -2.26 7.37
C TYR A 131 19.54 -2.58 5.96
N ARG A 132 18.63 -1.76 5.47
CA ARG A 132 18.19 -1.82 4.08
C ARG A 132 18.87 -0.70 3.30
N PRO A 133 19.87 -1.01 2.47
CA PRO A 133 20.42 -0.02 1.59
C PRO A 133 19.32 0.54 0.69
N VAL A 134 19.38 1.84 0.44
CA VAL A 134 18.49 2.52 -0.51
C VAL A 134 19.03 2.23 -1.90
N ASP A 135 18.78 1.04 -2.39
CA ASP A 135 19.40 0.51 -3.61
C ASP A 135 18.75 1.07 -4.87
N ARG A 136 17.53 1.59 -4.78
CA ARG A 136 16.83 2.13 -5.95
C ARG A 136 16.04 3.38 -5.59
N THR A 137 16.51 4.49 -6.06
CA THR A 137 15.72 5.70 -6.20
C THR A 137 15.22 5.78 -7.62
N THR A 138 13.93 6.01 -7.80
CA THR A 138 13.33 6.27 -9.08
C THR A 138 12.73 7.66 -9.06
N VAL A 139 12.93 8.43 -10.11
CA VAL A 139 12.30 9.75 -10.26
C VAL A 139 11.08 9.60 -11.16
N VAL A 140 9.91 9.97 -10.66
CA VAL A 140 8.65 10.02 -11.40
C VAL A 140 8.14 11.43 -11.36
N ASN A 141 7.99 12.06 -12.51
CA ASN A 141 7.54 13.44 -12.63
C ASN A 141 8.28 14.40 -11.66
N GLY A 142 9.60 14.24 -11.56
CA GLY A 142 10.44 15.06 -10.67
C GLY A 142 10.44 14.65 -9.20
N ILE A 143 9.63 13.68 -8.78
CA ILE A 143 9.56 13.21 -7.40
C ILE A 143 10.44 11.97 -7.22
N VAL A 144 11.35 12.03 -6.25
CA VAL A 144 12.22 10.90 -5.92
C VAL A 144 11.43 9.89 -5.08
N GLN A 145 11.32 8.68 -5.61
CA GLN A 145 10.68 7.56 -4.93
C GLN A 145 11.69 6.47 -4.62
N LYS A 146 11.64 5.98 -3.41
CA LYS A 146 12.48 4.87 -2.95
C LYS A 146 11.62 3.61 -3.00
N ARG A 147 12.14 2.54 -3.59
CA ARG A 147 11.53 1.21 -3.58
C ARG A 147 10.08 1.15 -4.08
N LEU A 148 9.91 0.65 -5.25
CA LEU A 148 8.59 0.49 -5.88
C LEU A 148 8.08 -0.96 -5.81
N MET A 149 8.92 -1.88 -5.39
CA MET A 149 8.63 -3.32 -5.31
C MET A 149 9.37 -3.93 -4.12
N LEU A 150 8.88 -5.04 -3.59
CA LEU A 150 9.68 -5.85 -2.69
C LEU A 150 10.98 -6.27 -3.40
N PRO A 151 12.12 -6.32 -2.69
CA PRO A 151 13.36 -6.78 -3.28
C PRO A 151 13.18 -8.15 -3.92
N ALA A 152 13.84 -8.37 -5.06
CA ALA A 152 13.88 -9.69 -5.68
C ALA A 152 14.43 -10.71 -4.66
N GLY A 153 13.78 -11.87 -4.59
CA GLY A 153 14.15 -12.92 -3.64
C GLY A 153 13.60 -12.73 -2.22
N THR A 154 12.68 -11.79 -1.98
CA THR A 154 11.96 -11.72 -0.70
C THR A 154 11.24 -13.05 -0.47
N PRO A 155 11.51 -13.76 0.63
CA PRO A 155 10.88 -15.05 0.89
C PRO A 155 9.36 -14.92 1.05
N TYR A 156 8.65 -15.89 0.51
CA TYR A 156 7.20 -16.02 0.65
C TYR A 156 6.80 -17.49 0.81
N VAL A 157 5.56 -17.69 1.19
CA VAL A 157 4.94 -19.02 1.28
C VAL A 157 3.70 -19.03 0.39
N ASP A 158 3.66 -19.97 -0.53
CA ASP A 158 2.52 -20.21 -1.42
C ASP A 158 1.59 -21.29 -0.86
N ALA A 159 0.30 -21.16 -1.12
CA ALA A 159 -0.71 -22.13 -0.71
C ALA A 159 -0.57 -23.48 -1.41
N HIS A 160 0.01 -23.50 -2.61
CA HIS A 160 0.29 -24.71 -3.38
C HIS A 160 1.46 -24.50 -4.35
N GLU A 161 2.09 -25.58 -4.76
CA GLU A 161 3.15 -25.56 -5.78
C GLU A 161 2.61 -25.06 -7.14
N GLY A 162 3.45 -24.36 -7.89
CA GLY A 162 3.14 -23.88 -9.24
C GLY A 162 2.28 -22.63 -9.31
N LEU A 163 2.01 -21.96 -8.19
CA LEU A 163 1.33 -20.68 -8.18
C LEU A 163 2.16 -19.62 -8.90
N THR A 164 1.59 -19.02 -9.94
CA THR A 164 2.27 -17.95 -10.69
C THR A 164 2.05 -16.60 -10.03
N ASP A 165 2.93 -15.62 -10.31
CA ASP A 165 2.82 -14.25 -9.77
C ASP A 165 1.52 -13.55 -10.22
N LEU A 166 0.98 -13.92 -11.38
CA LEU A 166 -0.26 -13.35 -11.90
C LEU A 166 -1.51 -13.90 -11.20
N GLU A 167 -1.44 -15.13 -10.69
CA GLU A 167 -2.55 -15.81 -10.00
C GLU A 167 -2.52 -15.58 -8.49
N ALA A 168 -1.38 -15.12 -7.95
CA ALA A 168 -1.21 -14.96 -6.52
C ALA A 168 -2.09 -13.85 -5.95
N ILE A 169 -2.81 -14.17 -4.89
CA ILE A 169 -3.44 -13.20 -4.00
C ILE A 169 -2.47 -13.00 -2.84
N GLU A 170 -1.78 -11.87 -2.84
CA GLU A 170 -0.69 -11.61 -1.92
C GLU A 170 -1.17 -10.93 -0.63
N ALA A 171 -0.60 -11.33 0.48
CA ALA A 171 -0.75 -10.66 1.76
C ALA A 171 0.58 -10.55 2.50
N VAL A 172 0.66 -9.58 3.41
CA VAL A 172 1.79 -9.42 4.31
C VAL A 172 1.34 -9.71 5.73
N VAL A 173 2.14 -10.52 6.44
CA VAL A 173 1.95 -10.78 7.87
C VAL A 173 3.19 -10.29 8.60
N VAL A 174 2.99 -9.45 9.61
CA VAL A 174 4.06 -8.92 10.45
C VAL A 174 3.96 -9.56 11.83
N PHE A 175 5.07 -10.12 12.31
CA PHE A 175 5.20 -10.71 13.64
C PHE A 175 5.98 -9.74 14.52
N ASP A 176 5.30 -8.99 15.35
CA ASP A 176 5.89 -7.92 16.17
C ASP A 176 6.83 -8.44 17.28
N ASP A 177 6.70 -9.68 17.67
CA ASP A 177 7.53 -10.36 18.65
C ASP A 177 8.79 -11.00 18.04
N VAL A 178 8.87 -11.07 16.70
CA VAL A 178 10.03 -11.60 15.97
C VAL A 178 10.92 -10.43 15.55
N TYR A 179 12.02 -10.22 16.25
CA TYR A 179 13.02 -9.19 15.96
C TYR A 179 14.42 -9.62 16.39
N PRO A 180 15.49 -9.05 15.80
CA PRO A 180 16.85 -9.35 16.21
C PRO A 180 17.08 -9.01 17.68
N LYS A 181 17.40 -10.02 18.48
CA LYS A 181 17.79 -9.84 19.87
C LYS A 181 19.30 -9.60 19.95
N ARG A 182 19.68 -8.57 20.70
CA ARG A 182 21.08 -8.33 21.03
C ARG A 182 21.35 -8.92 22.40
N VAL A 183 22.36 -9.74 22.49
CA VAL A 183 22.89 -10.25 23.76
C VAL A 183 24.24 -9.57 23.97
N GLY A 184 24.43 -8.96 25.12
CA GLY A 184 25.66 -8.27 25.45
C GLY A 184 25.76 -8.07 26.97
N GLU A 185 26.96 -7.77 27.44
CA GLU A 185 27.21 -7.40 28.83
C GLU A 185 26.99 -5.89 28.96
N ILE A 186 26.25 -5.49 29.99
CA ILE A 186 26.03 -4.08 30.29
C ILE A 186 27.28 -3.56 31.01
N THR A 187 28.07 -2.73 30.35
CA THR A 187 29.30 -2.13 30.90
C THR A 187 29.07 -0.77 31.55
N GLY A 188 27.89 -0.19 31.36
CA GLY A 188 27.53 1.09 31.97
C GLY A 188 26.05 1.39 31.85
N VAL A 189 25.53 2.13 32.83
CA VAL A 189 24.15 2.64 32.86
C VAL A 189 24.23 4.15 33.10
N SER A 190 23.53 4.90 32.28
CA SER A 190 23.32 6.35 32.52
C SER A 190 21.84 6.66 32.44
N SER A 191 21.38 7.66 33.18
CA SER A 191 20.02 8.13 33.16
C SER A 191 19.95 9.55 32.63
N TYR A 192 18.84 9.90 32.00
CA TYR A 192 18.50 11.28 31.65
C TYR A 192 17.01 11.50 31.83
N GLU A 193 16.64 12.74 32.13
CA GLU A 193 15.22 13.10 32.23
C GLU A 193 14.74 13.68 30.89
N SER A 194 13.53 13.33 30.49
CA SER A 194 12.86 13.91 29.34
C SER A 194 11.36 14.12 29.64
N GLU A 195 10.76 15.11 29.01
CA GLU A 195 9.33 15.33 29.07
C GLU A 195 8.61 14.30 28.19
N VAL A 196 7.56 13.71 28.73
CA VAL A 196 6.67 12.78 28.01
C VAL A 196 5.28 13.39 27.99
N ASP A 197 4.69 13.43 26.80
CA ASP A 197 3.32 13.88 26.63
C ASP A 197 2.34 12.77 27.09
N ASN A 198 1.43 13.12 27.97
CA ASN A 198 0.36 12.22 28.42
C ASN A 198 -0.85 12.27 27.49
N GLU A 199 -1.70 11.28 27.53
CA GLU A 199 -2.92 11.21 26.74
C GLU A 199 -3.92 12.37 27.01
N ASP A 200 -3.80 13.03 28.16
CA ASP A 200 -4.60 14.21 28.56
C ASP A 200 -4.00 15.54 28.10
N GLY A 201 -2.90 15.51 27.35
CA GLY A 201 -2.19 16.71 26.85
C GLY A 201 -1.28 17.38 27.87
N THR A 202 -1.15 16.81 29.08
CA THR A 202 -0.17 17.29 30.08
C THR A 202 1.21 16.69 29.84
N LYS A 203 2.27 17.35 30.33
CA LYS A 203 3.65 16.86 30.23
C LYS A 203 4.13 16.43 31.61
N THR A 204 4.69 15.24 31.68
CA THR A 204 5.36 14.73 32.85
C THR A 204 6.84 14.46 32.56
N LYS A 205 7.70 14.71 33.56
CA LYS A 205 9.10 14.33 33.46
C LYS A 205 9.25 12.86 33.77
N ALA A 206 9.85 12.12 32.84
CA ALA A 206 10.19 10.71 33.03
C ALA A 206 11.69 10.50 32.98
N THR A 207 12.19 9.59 33.80
CA THR A 207 13.61 9.21 33.80
C THR A 207 13.79 8.02 32.85
N PHE A 208 14.65 8.19 31.88
CA PHE A 208 15.03 7.16 30.94
C PHE A 208 16.44 6.66 31.24
N TYR A 209 16.66 5.37 31.03
CA TYR A 209 17.96 4.74 31.21
C TYR A 209 18.58 4.37 29.87
N ARG A 210 19.85 4.70 29.70
CA ARG A 210 20.65 4.28 28.56
C ARG A 210 21.70 3.30 29.04
N PHE A 211 21.71 2.14 28.41
CA PHE A 211 22.66 1.07 28.65
C PHE A 211 23.82 1.16 27.62
N LYS A 212 25.02 0.89 28.07
CA LYS A 212 26.21 0.87 27.24
C LYS A 212 26.88 -0.50 27.34
#